data_f6f99613411015419568fd745bce81e0
#
_entry.id   f6f99613411015419568fd745bce81e0
#
_cell.length_a   1.000
_cell.length_b   1.000
_cell.length_c   1.000
_cell.angle_alpha   90.00
_cell.angle_beta   90.00
_cell.angle_gamma   90.00
#
_symmetry.space_group_name_H-M   'P 1'
#
loop_
_entity.id
_entity.type
_entity.pdbx_description
1 polymer ?
#
loop_
_entity_poly.entity_id
_entity_poly.type
_entity_poly.pdbx_seq_one_letter_code
_entity_poly.pdbx_strand_id
1 'polypeptide(L)'
;DSLTEAEVIKWFVALTDNSGPSAANRCWEILRAAFNKAESWGYRVENTNPCLAVRQNKRIHRTRFLSNDELTRLGAILARARESDDRMERVNATAILLLILTGCRMGEVLGLQWSDVKGNRLLLRDSKTGPRTVWLGDEARALVQALPREGSNPWLFWNWRFKKPIRNLGHVWDRYRNEVGLKNVHLHDLRHTFASHAVMGKENLAMVGKLLGHAKVASTARYAHFDDDHLLEAAEVIGAAIERAML
;
A
#
# COMPACT_ATOMS: atom_id res chain seq x y z
N ASP A 1 36.91 -18.29 -0.75
CA ASP A 1 36.63 -18.30 0.69
C ASP A 1 35.18 -18.70 0.91
N SER A 2 35.03 -19.78 1.68
CA SER A 2 33.76 -20.51 1.77
C SER A 2 32.98 -20.05 3.02
N LEU A 3 32.00 -19.16 2.82
CA LEU A 3 30.99 -18.92 3.85
C LEU A 3 30.24 -20.23 4.08
N THR A 4 30.24 -20.72 5.32
CA THR A 4 29.60 -21.97 5.71
C THR A 4 28.16 -21.81 6.10
N GLU A 5 27.37 -22.89 6.10
CA GLU A 5 25.97 -22.89 6.59
C GLU A 5 25.89 -22.44 8.04
N ALA A 6 26.80 -22.89 8.90
CA ALA A 6 26.85 -22.53 10.32
C ALA A 6 27.06 -21.02 10.53
N GLU A 7 27.93 -20.40 9.73
CA GLU A 7 28.14 -18.95 9.79
C GLU A 7 26.92 -18.15 9.33
N VAL A 8 26.24 -18.60 8.27
CA VAL A 8 25.02 -17.97 7.79
C VAL A 8 23.89 -18.12 8.80
N ILE A 9 23.71 -19.27 9.43
CA ILE A 9 22.73 -19.49 10.51
C ILE A 9 23.03 -18.55 11.69
N LYS A 10 24.27 -18.51 12.17
CA LYS A 10 24.68 -17.64 13.28
C LYS A 10 24.44 -16.16 12.97
N TRP A 11 24.80 -15.71 11.76
CA TRP A 11 24.53 -14.36 11.28
C TRP A 11 23.03 -14.04 11.23
N PHE A 12 22.21 -14.98 10.72
CA PHE A 12 20.76 -14.79 10.60
C PHE A 12 20.08 -14.67 11.99
N VAL A 13 20.50 -15.48 12.97
CA VAL A 13 20.02 -15.39 14.35
C VAL A 13 20.40 -14.04 14.95
N ALA A 14 21.67 -13.66 14.89
CA ALA A 14 22.13 -12.38 15.41
C ALA A 14 21.41 -11.18 14.74
N LEU A 15 21.14 -11.25 13.44
CA LEU A 15 20.40 -10.22 12.74
C LEU A 15 18.92 -10.20 13.16
N THR A 16 18.33 -11.35 13.46
CA THR A 16 16.96 -11.45 14.00
C THR A 16 16.87 -10.76 15.35
N ASP A 17 17.81 -10.98 16.24
CA ASP A 17 17.84 -10.39 17.58
C ASP A 17 18.09 -8.88 17.55
N ASN A 18 19.00 -8.42 16.69
CA ASN A 18 19.39 -7.00 16.62
C ASN A 18 18.44 -6.11 15.79
N SER A 19 17.85 -6.66 14.72
CA SER A 19 17.10 -5.86 13.72
C SER A 19 15.66 -6.35 13.51
N GLY A 20 15.29 -7.43 14.15
CA GLY A 20 13.98 -8.05 14.09
C GLY A 20 13.76 -9.00 12.91
N PRO A 21 12.73 -9.87 13.03
CA PRO A 21 12.45 -10.98 12.10
C PRO A 21 12.30 -10.58 10.63
N SER A 22 11.63 -9.45 10.37
CA SER A 22 11.37 -8.99 9.01
C SER A 22 12.63 -8.50 8.30
N ALA A 23 13.51 -7.78 9.02
CA ALA A 23 14.79 -7.31 8.49
C ALA A 23 15.72 -8.49 8.22
N ALA A 24 15.82 -9.43 9.16
CA ALA A 24 16.60 -10.64 9.00
C ALA A 24 16.17 -11.45 7.77
N ASN A 25 14.86 -11.70 7.61
CA ASN A 25 14.33 -12.39 6.43
C ASN A 25 14.70 -11.65 5.14
N ARG A 26 14.61 -10.32 5.12
CA ARG A 26 14.92 -9.53 3.92
C ARG A 26 16.41 -9.61 3.53
N CYS A 27 17.29 -9.47 4.51
CA CYS A 27 18.74 -9.61 4.28
C CYS A 27 19.09 -11.02 3.80
N TRP A 28 18.50 -12.04 4.43
CA TRP A 28 18.68 -13.42 4.02
C TRP A 28 18.21 -13.68 2.57
N GLU A 29 17.04 -13.12 2.16
CA GLU A 29 16.54 -13.23 0.78
C GLU A 29 17.55 -12.68 -0.24
N ILE A 30 18.16 -11.53 0.08
CA ILE A 30 19.15 -10.89 -0.79
C ILE A 30 20.42 -11.77 -0.87
N LEU A 31 20.91 -12.24 0.28
CA LEU A 31 22.09 -13.09 0.36
C LEU A 31 21.88 -14.41 -0.41
N ARG A 32 20.74 -15.07 -0.17
CA ARG A 32 20.34 -16.29 -0.89
C ARG A 32 20.30 -16.08 -2.40
N ALA A 33 19.72 -14.96 -2.85
CA ALA A 33 19.65 -14.64 -4.28
C ALA A 33 21.04 -14.41 -4.88
N ALA A 34 21.95 -13.77 -4.13
CA ALA A 34 23.33 -13.59 -4.55
C ALA A 34 24.07 -14.92 -4.72
N PHE A 35 23.94 -15.84 -3.75
CA PHE A 35 24.53 -17.18 -3.86
C PHE A 35 23.94 -18.01 -5.00
N ASN A 36 22.61 -17.99 -5.20
CA ASN A 36 22.00 -18.64 -6.37
C ASN A 36 22.56 -18.10 -7.69
N LYS A 37 22.82 -16.80 -7.76
CA LYS A 37 23.46 -16.19 -8.94
C LYS A 37 24.92 -16.63 -9.10
N ALA A 38 25.68 -16.70 -8.01
CA ALA A 38 27.08 -17.19 -8.05
C ALA A 38 27.15 -18.62 -8.57
N GLU A 39 26.24 -19.50 -8.17
CA GLU A 39 26.10 -20.85 -8.73
C GLU A 39 25.78 -20.80 -10.22
N SER A 40 24.74 -20.04 -10.63
CA SER A 40 24.33 -19.96 -12.04
C SER A 40 25.39 -19.35 -12.97
N TRP A 41 26.32 -18.59 -12.43
CA TRP A 41 27.45 -18.00 -13.19
C TRP A 41 28.75 -18.82 -13.11
N GLY A 42 28.71 -19.98 -12.44
CA GLY A 42 29.89 -20.85 -12.30
C GLY A 42 30.95 -20.38 -11.29
N TYR A 43 30.67 -19.33 -10.50
CA TYR A 43 31.58 -18.88 -9.43
C TYR A 43 31.52 -19.77 -8.19
N ARG A 44 30.48 -20.62 -8.09
CA ARG A 44 30.26 -21.56 -7.01
C ARG A 44 29.68 -22.87 -7.57
N VAL A 45 30.01 -23.99 -6.93
CA VAL A 45 29.43 -25.29 -7.28
C VAL A 45 27.92 -25.27 -7.04
N GLU A 46 27.15 -25.84 -7.96
CA GLU A 46 25.70 -25.92 -7.86
C GLU A 46 25.27 -26.67 -6.58
N ASN A 47 24.15 -26.22 -6.01
CA ASN A 47 23.56 -26.77 -4.79
C ASN A 47 24.42 -26.64 -3.52
N THR A 48 25.36 -25.69 -3.50
CA THR A 48 26.22 -25.41 -2.33
C THR A 48 25.88 -24.08 -1.64
N ASN A 49 24.71 -23.46 -1.97
CA ASN A 49 24.28 -22.23 -1.37
C ASN A 49 24.04 -22.38 0.14
N PRO A 50 24.86 -21.75 1.01
CA PRO A 50 24.80 -21.94 2.45
C PRO A 50 23.54 -21.33 3.10
N CYS A 51 22.78 -20.53 2.35
CA CYS A 51 21.52 -19.97 2.84
C CYS A 51 20.37 -20.99 2.84
N LEU A 52 20.52 -22.15 2.18
CA LEU A 52 19.45 -23.15 2.09
C LEU A 52 19.14 -23.80 3.45
N ALA A 53 20.12 -23.90 4.33
CA ALA A 53 19.98 -24.45 5.68
C ALA A 53 19.21 -23.52 6.66
N VAL A 54 19.00 -22.25 6.31
CA VAL A 54 18.35 -21.28 7.18
C VAL A 54 16.83 -21.41 7.11
N ARG A 55 16.19 -21.64 8.26
CA ARG A 55 14.75 -21.54 8.43
C ARG A 55 14.35 -20.08 8.64
N GLN A 56 13.58 -19.51 7.72
CA GLN A 56 13.08 -18.14 7.83
C GLN A 56 12.20 -17.92 9.07
N ASN A 57 12.25 -16.73 9.61
CA ASN A 57 11.29 -16.28 10.63
C ASN A 57 9.86 -16.23 10.07
N LYS A 58 8.89 -16.53 10.91
CA LYS A 58 7.47 -16.42 10.55
C LYS A 58 7.15 -14.98 10.15
N ARG A 59 6.53 -14.80 9.01
CA ARG A 59 6.07 -13.48 8.56
C ARG A 59 4.75 -13.14 9.23
N ILE A 60 4.71 -12.03 9.94
CA ILE A 60 3.49 -11.48 10.50
C ILE A 60 3.03 -10.38 9.55
N HIS A 61 1.88 -10.59 8.93
CA HIS A 61 1.26 -9.56 8.10
C HIS A 61 0.54 -8.55 8.98
N ARG A 62 0.74 -7.27 8.68
CA ARG A 62 -0.02 -6.20 9.34
C ARG A 62 -1.46 -6.23 8.85
N THR A 63 -2.37 -6.16 9.81
CA THR A 63 -3.83 -6.08 9.57
C THR A 63 -4.40 -4.74 10.05
N ARG A 64 -3.54 -3.77 10.42
CA ARG A 64 -3.92 -2.46 10.96
C ARG A 64 -4.62 -1.64 9.88
N PHE A 65 -5.82 -1.15 10.20
CA PHE A 65 -6.57 -0.15 9.45
C PHE A 65 -7.16 0.88 10.43
N LEU A 66 -7.61 2.03 9.94
CA LEU A 66 -8.15 3.10 10.77
C LEU A 66 -9.63 2.83 11.06
N SER A 67 -10.02 3.00 12.33
CA SER A 67 -11.43 3.04 12.73
C SER A 67 -12.10 4.32 12.26
N ASN A 68 -13.44 4.38 12.33
CA ASN A 68 -14.19 5.59 12.00
C ASN A 68 -13.77 6.80 12.85
N ASP A 69 -13.54 6.62 14.16
CA ASP A 69 -13.06 7.69 15.04
C ASP A 69 -11.65 8.17 14.66
N GLU A 70 -10.76 7.25 14.25
CA GLU A 70 -9.43 7.59 13.77
C GLU A 70 -9.47 8.33 12.44
N LEU A 71 -10.37 7.91 11.54
CA LEU A 71 -10.62 8.61 10.27
C LEU A 71 -11.18 10.01 10.51
N THR A 72 -12.13 10.17 11.45
CA THR A 72 -12.69 11.49 11.81
C THR A 72 -11.59 12.44 12.31
N ARG A 73 -10.72 11.97 13.24
CA ARG A 73 -9.62 12.79 13.74
C ARG A 73 -8.59 13.13 12.66
N LEU A 74 -8.25 12.16 11.82
CA LEU A 74 -7.34 12.38 10.69
C LEU A 74 -7.96 13.33 9.66
N GLY A 75 -9.26 13.18 9.38
CA GLY A 75 -10.01 14.03 8.47
C GLY A 75 -9.99 15.49 8.90
N ALA A 76 -10.17 15.76 10.19
CA ALA A 76 -10.14 17.13 10.74
C ALA A 76 -8.78 17.83 10.51
N ILE A 77 -7.67 17.12 10.76
CA ILE A 77 -6.32 17.70 10.53
C ILE A 77 -6.04 17.89 9.04
N LEU A 78 -6.45 16.95 8.18
CA LEU A 78 -6.26 17.06 6.74
C LEU A 78 -7.12 18.19 6.13
N ALA A 79 -8.33 18.41 6.64
CA ALA A 79 -9.16 19.54 6.24
C ALA A 79 -8.48 20.87 6.58
N ARG A 80 -8.03 21.05 7.83
CA ARG A 80 -7.27 22.24 8.26
C ARG A 80 -6.00 22.44 7.43
N ALA A 81 -5.25 21.38 7.15
CA ALA A 81 -4.03 21.44 6.35
C ALA A 81 -4.29 21.87 4.90
N ARG A 82 -5.45 21.55 4.35
CA ARG A 82 -5.87 21.97 3.01
C ARG A 82 -6.25 23.45 2.93
N GLU A 83 -6.59 24.07 4.04
CA GLU A 83 -6.90 25.50 4.14
C GLU A 83 -5.68 26.35 4.57
N SER A 84 -4.54 25.69 4.82
CA SER A 84 -3.31 26.37 5.23
C SER A 84 -2.82 27.35 4.17
N ASP A 85 -2.22 28.48 4.61
CA ASP A 85 -1.50 29.39 3.72
C ASP A 85 -0.26 28.75 3.09
N ASP A 86 0.33 27.74 3.76
CA ASP A 86 1.44 26.97 3.19
C ASP A 86 0.96 26.04 2.09
N ARG A 87 1.33 26.37 0.89
CA ARG A 87 1.01 25.59 -0.31
C ARG A 87 1.53 24.15 -0.25
N MET A 88 2.72 23.91 0.38
CA MET A 88 3.23 22.53 0.55
C MET A 88 2.35 21.73 1.48
N GLU A 89 1.82 22.37 2.53
CA GLU A 89 0.89 21.73 3.45
C GLU A 89 -0.37 21.28 2.72
N ARG A 90 -0.98 22.17 1.92
CA ARG A 90 -2.19 21.83 1.12
C ARG A 90 -1.96 20.65 0.18
N VAL A 91 -0.85 20.65 -0.54
CA VAL A 91 -0.54 19.59 -1.51
C VAL A 91 -0.23 18.26 -0.83
N ASN A 92 0.50 18.28 0.29
CA ASN A 92 0.79 17.07 1.07
C ASN A 92 -0.50 16.46 1.66
N ALA A 93 -1.37 17.28 2.23
CA ALA A 93 -2.68 16.84 2.74
C ALA A 93 -3.54 16.23 1.64
N THR A 94 -3.57 16.86 0.45
CA THR A 94 -4.29 16.36 -0.72
C THR A 94 -3.73 15.00 -1.18
N ALA A 95 -2.40 14.82 -1.17
CA ALA A 95 -1.79 13.54 -1.51
C ALA A 95 -2.21 12.42 -0.53
N ILE A 96 -2.23 12.71 0.78
CA ILE A 96 -2.65 11.74 1.80
C ILE A 96 -4.14 11.41 1.65
N LEU A 97 -5.01 12.40 1.41
CA LEU A 97 -6.43 12.16 1.14
C LEU A 97 -6.63 11.29 -0.10
N LEU A 98 -5.87 11.54 -1.17
CA LEU A 98 -5.97 10.72 -2.38
C LEU A 98 -5.54 9.27 -2.12
N LEU A 99 -4.54 9.04 -1.24
CA LEU A 99 -4.16 7.68 -0.80
C LEU A 99 -5.31 6.97 -0.07
N ILE A 100 -6.02 7.68 0.82
CA ILE A 100 -7.16 7.14 1.58
C ILE A 100 -8.33 6.81 0.64
N LEU A 101 -8.68 7.74 -0.26
CA LEU A 101 -9.86 7.63 -1.11
C LEU A 101 -9.69 6.69 -2.31
N THR A 102 -8.46 6.29 -2.64
CA THR A 102 -8.19 5.42 -3.80
C THR A 102 -7.53 4.10 -3.45
N GLY A 103 -7.00 3.96 -2.25
CA GLY A 103 -6.19 2.82 -1.86
C GLY A 103 -4.90 2.65 -2.69
N CYS A 104 -4.46 3.67 -3.42
CA CYS A 104 -3.22 3.64 -4.20
C CYS A 104 -1.98 3.53 -3.32
N ARG A 105 -0.87 3.05 -3.88
CA ARG A 105 0.43 3.12 -3.21
C ARG A 105 0.98 4.54 -3.25
N MET A 106 1.76 4.92 -2.23
CA MET A 106 2.38 6.25 -2.17
C MET A 106 3.15 6.61 -3.46
N GLY A 107 3.97 5.68 -3.96
CA GLY A 107 4.72 5.91 -5.20
C GLY A 107 3.84 6.07 -6.44
N GLU A 108 2.69 5.41 -6.49
CA GLU A 108 1.71 5.56 -7.57
C GLU A 108 1.10 6.97 -7.55
N VAL A 109 0.68 7.46 -6.37
CA VAL A 109 0.11 8.81 -6.22
C VAL A 109 1.16 9.88 -6.51
N LEU A 110 2.33 9.80 -5.90
CA LEU A 110 3.37 10.82 -6.05
C LEU A 110 4.04 10.82 -7.43
N GLY A 111 3.89 9.72 -8.18
CA GLY A 111 4.36 9.59 -9.56
C GLY A 111 3.38 10.07 -10.62
N LEU A 112 2.18 10.56 -10.23
CA LEU A 112 1.18 11.02 -11.19
C LEU A 112 1.59 12.28 -11.93
N GLN A 113 1.31 12.27 -13.22
CA GLN A 113 1.41 13.43 -14.10
C GLN A 113 0.02 13.92 -14.51
N TRP A 114 -0.09 15.17 -14.91
CA TRP A 114 -1.34 15.73 -15.44
C TRP A 114 -1.86 14.97 -16.66
N SER A 115 -0.94 14.41 -17.47
CA SER A 115 -1.28 13.57 -18.61
C SER A 115 -1.94 12.25 -18.25
N ASP A 116 -1.80 11.80 -16.99
CA ASP A 116 -2.39 10.55 -16.49
C ASP A 116 -3.83 10.74 -16.00
N VAL A 117 -4.28 11.98 -15.81
CA VAL A 117 -5.65 12.31 -15.38
C VAL A 117 -6.57 12.32 -16.61
N LYS A 118 -7.56 11.43 -16.64
CA LYS A 118 -8.54 11.28 -17.74
C LYS A 118 -9.97 11.25 -17.17
N GLY A 119 -10.55 12.44 -16.98
CA GLY A 119 -11.89 12.57 -16.40
C GLY A 119 -11.94 12.01 -14.98
N ASN A 120 -12.68 10.93 -14.80
CA ASN A 120 -12.81 10.22 -13.52
C ASN A 120 -11.81 9.06 -13.34
N ARG A 121 -10.70 9.05 -14.09
CA ARG A 121 -9.71 7.97 -14.07
C ARG A 121 -8.29 8.51 -13.98
N LEU A 122 -7.43 7.76 -13.28
CA LEU A 122 -5.98 7.92 -13.32
C LEU A 122 -5.38 6.72 -14.06
N LEU A 123 -4.54 6.98 -15.05
CA LEU A 123 -3.84 5.96 -15.82
C LEU A 123 -2.43 5.77 -15.24
N LEU A 124 -2.26 4.79 -14.37
CA LEU A 124 -0.95 4.44 -13.82
C LEU A 124 -0.16 3.63 -14.84
N ARG A 125 0.85 4.23 -15.45
CA ARG A 125 1.66 3.62 -16.52
C ARG A 125 2.67 2.64 -15.98
N ASP A 126 3.23 2.94 -14.82
CA ASP A 126 4.31 2.18 -14.19
C ASP A 126 3.92 1.86 -12.75
N SER A 127 3.18 0.77 -12.55
CA SER A 127 2.91 0.23 -11.23
C SER A 127 3.65 -1.08 -11.02
N LYS A 128 3.90 -1.46 -9.76
CA LYS A 128 4.59 -2.72 -9.41
C LYS A 128 3.97 -3.97 -10.06
N THR A 129 2.71 -3.87 -10.48
CA THR A 129 1.92 -4.97 -11.07
C THR A 129 1.59 -4.75 -12.56
N GLY A 130 2.23 -3.78 -13.21
CA GLY A 130 1.95 -3.34 -14.58
C GLY A 130 0.97 -2.16 -14.67
N PRO A 131 0.70 -1.64 -15.86
CA PRO A 131 -0.22 -0.53 -16.07
C PRO A 131 -1.62 -0.85 -15.53
N ARG A 132 -2.26 0.12 -14.86
CA ARG A 132 -3.63 -0.03 -14.38
C ARG A 132 -4.39 1.29 -14.37
N THR A 133 -5.72 1.20 -14.39
CA THR A 133 -6.62 2.34 -14.23
C THR A 133 -7.10 2.39 -12.77
N VAL A 134 -7.06 3.58 -12.18
CA VAL A 134 -7.67 3.89 -10.88
C VAL A 134 -8.90 4.74 -11.14
N TRP A 135 -10.03 4.33 -10.61
CA TRP A 135 -11.29 5.07 -10.71
C TRP A 135 -11.38 6.07 -9.55
N LEU A 136 -11.77 7.29 -9.88
CA LEU A 136 -11.95 8.37 -8.92
C LEU A 136 -13.45 8.57 -8.66
N GLY A 137 -13.86 8.43 -7.41
CA GLY A 137 -15.12 8.98 -6.94
C GLY A 137 -15.09 10.51 -6.99
N ASP A 138 -16.24 11.14 -6.76
CA ASP A 138 -16.38 12.59 -6.91
C ASP A 138 -15.47 13.38 -5.98
N GLU A 139 -15.29 12.93 -4.73
CA GLU A 139 -14.39 13.55 -3.76
C GLU A 139 -12.93 13.49 -4.21
N ALA A 140 -12.48 12.31 -4.65
CA ALA A 140 -11.10 12.13 -5.13
C ALA A 140 -10.84 12.93 -6.41
N ARG A 141 -11.85 13.03 -7.30
CA ARG A 141 -11.80 13.84 -8.52
C ARG A 141 -11.69 15.33 -8.17
N ALA A 142 -12.51 15.82 -7.25
CA ALA A 142 -12.47 17.20 -6.79
C ALA A 142 -11.10 17.56 -6.19
N LEU A 143 -10.50 16.65 -5.41
CA LEU A 143 -9.14 16.85 -4.87
C LEU A 143 -8.11 17.04 -5.98
N VAL A 144 -8.15 16.20 -7.02
CA VAL A 144 -7.21 16.30 -8.15
C VAL A 144 -7.42 17.60 -8.93
N GLN A 145 -8.68 18.00 -9.15
CA GLN A 145 -9.01 19.23 -9.88
C GLN A 145 -8.59 20.50 -9.13
N ALA A 146 -8.62 20.48 -7.79
CA ALA A 146 -8.21 21.60 -6.95
C ALA A 146 -6.70 21.77 -6.83
N LEU A 147 -5.89 20.80 -7.31
CA LEU A 147 -4.45 20.93 -7.27
C LEU A 147 -3.95 22.05 -8.18
N PRO A 148 -2.99 22.85 -7.74
CA PRO A 148 -2.44 23.94 -8.53
C PRO A 148 -1.62 23.38 -9.70
N ARG A 149 -1.95 23.83 -10.92
CA ARG A 149 -1.19 23.50 -12.11
C ARG A 149 -0.24 24.66 -12.44
N GLU A 150 1.05 24.38 -12.50
CA GLU A 150 2.07 25.39 -12.76
C GLU A 150 2.81 25.20 -14.08
N GLY A 151 2.62 26.15 -14.98
CA GLY A 151 3.37 26.25 -16.22
C GLY A 151 3.49 24.91 -16.96
N SER A 152 4.71 24.53 -17.32
CA SER A 152 5.04 23.27 -17.99
C SER A 152 5.31 22.10 -17.04
N ASN A 153 5.13 22.28 -15.72
CA ASN A 153 5.34 21.19 -14.77
C ASN A 153 4.40 20.01 -15.04
N PRO A 154 4.92 18.80 -15.32
CA PRO A 154 4.08 17.66 -15.66
C PRO A 154 3.45 16.98 -14.44
N TRP A 155 4.01 17.17 -13.22
CA TRP A 155 3.64 16.39 -12.04
C TRP A 155 2.46 16.99 -11.27
N LEU A 156 1.55 16.15 -10.76
CA LEU A 156 0.48 16.59 -9.85
C LEU A 156 1.05 17.06 -8.51
N PHE A 157 1.98 16.28 -7.94
CA PHE A 157 2.56 16.51 -6.63
C PHE A 157 3.97 17.06 -6.77
N TRP A 158 4.05 18.38 -6.82
CA TRP A 158 5.27 19.13 -7.11
C TRP A 158 5.71 19.95 -5.90
N ASN A 159 7.02 19.92 -5.64
CA ASN A 159 7.65 20.77 -4.65
C ASN A 159 8.32 21.94 -5.38
N TRP A 160 7.67 23.10 -5.40
CA TRP A 160 8.19 24.28 -6.09
C TRP A 160 9.36 24.93 -5.37
N ARG A 161 9.55 24.71 -4.04
CA ARG A 161 10.71 25.19 -3.31
C ARG A 161 12.00 24.55 -3.83
N PHE A 162 11.94 23.26 -4.11
CA PHE A 162 13.08 22.48 -4.63
C PHE A 162 12.98 22.18 -6.13
N LYS A 163 11.94 22.66 -6.80
CA LYS A 163 11.69 22.47 -8.25
C LYS A 163 11.80 20.98 -8.67
N LYS A 164 11.16 20.10 -7.91
CA LYS A 164 11.18 18.65 -8.15
C LYS A 164 9.87 17.99 -7.69
N PRO A 165 9.52 16.79 -8.22
CA PRO A 165 8.35 16.05 -7.73
C PRO A 165 8.55 15.64 -6.27
N ILE A 166 7.44 15.62 -5.51
CA ILE A 166 7.41 15.06 -4.16
C ILE A 166 7.62 13.55 -4.28
N ARG A 167 8.54 12.99 -3.48
CA ARG A 167 8.88 11.56 -3.53
C ARG A 167 8.54 10.82 -2.24
N ASN A 168 8.31 11.54 -1.16
CA ASN A 168 8.05 10.95 0.14
C ASN A 168 7.13 11.86 0.98
N LEU A 169 6.20 11.25 1.70
CA LEU A 169 5.29 11.89 2.64
C LEU A 169 5.59 11.49 4.10
N GLY A 170 6.64 10.71 4.36
CA GLY A 170 6.88 10.11 5.67
C GLY A 170 6.93 11.14 6.81
N HIS A 171 7.70 12.22 6.67
CA HIS A 171 7.80 13.26 7.71
C HIS A 171 6.47 13.99 7.95
N VAL A 172 5.71 14.27 6.86
CA VAL A 172 4.40 14.91 6.97
C VAL A 172 3.40 13.97 7.63
N TRP A 173 3.42 12.69 7.22
CA TRP A 173 2.60 11.66 7.83
C TRP A 173 2.89 11.49 9.31
N ASP A 174 4.17 11.41 9.70
CA ASP A 174 4.56 11.27 11.10
C ASP A 174 4.08 12.45 11.95
N ARG A 175 4.11 13.67 11.43
CA ARG A 175 3.56 14.84 12.10
C ARG A 175 2.05 14.71 12.29
N TYR A 176 1.28 14.43 11.23
CA TYR A 176 -0.18 14.32 11.30
C TYR A 176 -0.63 13.17 12.21
N ARG A 177 -0.06 11.97 12.04
CA ARG A 177 -0.44 10.84 12.87
C ARG A 177 -0.15 11.05 14.36
N ASN A 178 0.95 11.73 14.68
CA ASN A 178 1.31 12.05 16.07
C ASN A 178 0.36 13.09 16.67
N GLU A 179 0.00 14.12 15.91
CA GLU A 179 -0.92 15.18 16.36
C GLU A 179 -2.31 14.63 16.69
N VAL A 180 -2.81 13.65 15.94
CA VAL A 180 -4.12 13.03 16.19
C VAL A 180 -4.04 11.72 16.99
N GLY A 181 -2.86 11.37 17.50
CA GLY A 181 -2.67 10.22 18.39
C GLY A 181 -2.84 8.85 17.69
N LEU A 182 -2.54 8.75 16.39
CA LEU A 182 -2.58 7.48 15.66
C LEU A 182 -1.36 6.62 15.97
N LYS A 183 -1.49 5.74 16.97
CA LYS A 183 -0.42 4.82 17.35
C LYS A 183 -0.28 3.67 16.35
N ASN A 184 0.98 3.34 16.02
CA ASN A 184 1.32 2.20 15.16
C ASN A 184 0.63 2.20 13.79
N VAL A 185 0.32 3.38 13.23
CA VAL A 185 -0.24 3.52 11.89
C VAL A 185 0.86 3.98 10.93
N HIS A 186 1.12 3.21 9.90
CA HIS A 186 2.02 3.56 8.81
C HIS A 186 1.22 4.12 7.62
N LEU A 187 1.88 4.90 6.77
CA LEU A 187 1.22 5.47 5.59
C LEU A 187 0.59 4.39 4.68
N HIS A 188 1.19 3.20 4.61
CA HIS A 188 0.64 2.08 3.84
C HIS A 188 -0.64 1.48 4.44
N ASP A 189 -0.88 1.69 5.74
CA ASP A 189 -2.10 1.22 6.41
C ASP A 189 -3.33 2.00 5.93
N LEU A 190 -3.17 3.17 5.28
CA LEU A 190 -4.26 3.89 4.60
C LEU A 190 -4.86 3.06 3.45
N ARG A 191 -4.03 2.30 2.73
CA ARG A 191 -4.49 1.36 1.71
C ARG A 191 -5.21 0.16 2.34
N HIS A 192 -4.74 -0.33 3.50
CA HIS A 192 -5.47 -1.34 4.27
C HIS A 192 -6.81 -0.80 4.75
N THR A 193 -6.87 0.46 5.18
CA THR A 193 -8.10 1.15 5.57
C THR A 193 -9.09 1.18 4.41
N PHE A 194 -8.68 1.63 3.22
CA PHE A 194 -9.54 1.61 2.03
C PHE A 194 -10.11 0.20 1.76
N ALA A 195 -9.26 -0.82 1.78
CA ALA A 195 -9.67 -2.20 1.53
C ALA A 195 -10.65 -2.73 2.58
N SER A 196 -10.35 -2.53 3.88
CA SER A 196 -11.20 -3.00 4.98
C SER A 196 -12.56 -2.32 4.96
N HIS A 197 -12.59 -0.98 4.75
CA HIS A 197 -13.86 -0.25 4.63
C HIS A 197 -14.67 -0.66 3.39
N ALA A 198 -14.02 -1.00 2.27
CA ALA A 198 -14.73 -1.50 1.10
C ALA A 198 -15.43 -2.84 1.39
N VAL A 199 -14.73 -3.79 2.05
CA VAL A 199 -15.33 -5.09 2.42
C VAL A 199 -16.42 -4.90 3.47
N MET A 200 -16.21 -4.10 4.52
CA MET A 200 -17.24 -3.77 5.51
C MET A 200 -18.45 -3.06 4.87
N GLY A 201 -18.25 -2.34 3.76
CA GLY A 201 -19.29 -1.75 2.93
C GLY A 201 -19.95 -2.72 1.94
N LYS A 202 -19.75 -4.04 2.11
CA LYS A 202 -20.32 -5.14 1.29
C LYS A 202 -19.77 -5.24 -0.14
N GLU A 203 -18.63 -4.62 -0.43
CA GLU A 203 -17.94 -4.83 -1.71
C GLU A 203 -17.25 -6.20 -1.71
N ASN A 204 -17.47 -6.98 -2.76
CA ASN A 204 -16.85 -8.31 -2.84
C ASN A 204 -15.31 -8.23 -3.01
N LEU A 205 -14.62 -9.25 -2.49
CA LEU A 205 -13.15 -9.30 -2.49
C LEU A 205 -12.53 -9.19 -3.89
N ALA A 206 -13.19 -9.69 -4.94
CA ALA A 206 -12.70 -9.59 -6.31
C ALA A 206 -12.72 -8.13 -6.79
N MET A 207 -13.78 -7.38 -6.47
CA MET A 207 -13.87 -5.95 -6.78
C MET A 207 -12.81 -5.16 -6.01
N VAL A 208 -12.68 -5.39 -4.69
CA VAL A 208 -11.64 -4.78 -3.85
C VAL A 208 -10.24 -5.07 -4.43
N GLY A 209 -9.98 -6.31 -4.83
CA GLY A 209 -8.73 -6.69 -5.50
C GLY A 209 -8.47 -5.90 -6.78
N LYS A 210 -9.48 -5.70 -7.63
CA LYS A 210 -9.40 -4.90 -8.86
C LYS A 210 -9.13 -3.43 -8.55
N LEU A 211 -9.86 -2.83 -7.61
CA LEU A 211 -9.67 -1.44 -7.17
C LEU A 211 -8.26 -1.21 -6.66
N LEU A 212 -7.71 -2.13 -5.89
CA LEU A 212 -6.35 -2.06 -5.38
C LEU A 212 -5.29 -2.39 -6.44
N GLY A 213 -5.64 -3.05 -7.54
CA GLY A 213 -4.67 -3.55 -8.54
C GLY A 213 -3.81 -4.68 -7.98
N HIS A 214 -4.43 -5.66 -7.31
CA HIS A 214 -3.75 -6.87 -6.88
C HIS A 214 -3.63 -7.86 -8.05
N ALA A 215 -2.40 -8.26 -8.38
CA ALA A 215 -2.16 -9.29 -9.40
C ALA A 215 -2.50 -10.70 -8.92
N LYS A 216 -2.55 -10.93 -7.60
CA LYS A 216 -2.84 -12.23 -6.98
C LYS A 216 -4.03 -12.11 -6.05
N VAL A 217 -4.99 -13.01 -6.16
CA VAL A 217 -6.18 -13.11 -5.28
C VAL A 217 -5.76 -13.24 -3.81
N ALA A 218 -4.73 -14.02 -3.51
CA ALA A 218 -4.19 -14.18 -2.17
C ALA A 218 -3.80 -12.85 -1.47
N SER A 219 -3.50 -11.79 -2.24
CA SER A 219 -3.21 -10.47 -1.67
C SER A 219 -4.44 -9.80 -1.08
N THR A 220 -5.64 -10.13 -1.57
CA THR A 220 -6.92 -9.60 -1.09
C THR A 220 -7.55 -10.51 -0.05
N ALA A 221 -7.22 -11.81 -0.05
CA ALA A 221 -7.74 -12.80 0.88
C ALA A 221 -7.52 -12.45 2.37
N ARG A 222 -6.53 -11.58 2.67
CA ARG A 222 -6.30 -11.07 4.04
C ARG A 222 -7.47 -10.26 4.60
N TYR A 223 -8.39 -9.78 3.77
CA TYR A 223 -9.59 -9.05 4.18
C TYR A 223 -10.83 -9.93 4.24
N ALA A 224 -10.74 -11.23 3.91
CA ALA A 224 -11.88 -12.14 3.87
C ALA A 224 -12.62 -12.28 5.20
N HIS A 225 -11.90 -12.15 6.33
CA HIS A 225 -12.50 -12.22 7.66
C HIS A 225 -13.51 -11.10 7.97
N PHE A 226 -13.55 -10.02 7.18
CA PHE A 226 -14.59 -8.99 7.28
C PHE A 226 -15.86 -9.33 6.47
N ASP A 227 -15.81 -10.37 5.65
CA ASP A 227 -16.91 -10.81 4.78
C ASP A 227 -17.83 -11.81 5.52
N ASP A 228 -17.35 -12.47 6.58
CA ASP A 228 -18.07 -13.51 7.31
C ASP A 228 -19.39 -12.99 7.91
N ASP A 229 -19.42 -11.75 8.37
CA ASP A 229 -20.62 -11.12 8.96
C ASP A 229 -21.76 -10.92 7.94
N HIS A 230 -21.48 -11.04 6.63
CA HIS A 230 -22.44 -10.82 5.55
C HIS A 230 -22.89 -12.12 4.87
N LEU A 231 -22.33 -13.27 5.26
CA LEU A 231 -22.63 -14.57 4.59
C LEU A 231 -24.09 -14.96 4.75
N LEU A 232 -24.66 -14.77 5.94
CA LEU A 232 -26.07 -15.11 6.19
C LEU A 232 -27.00 -14.24 5.35
N GLU A 233 -26.80 -12.92 5.34
CA GLU A 233 -27.59 -11.97 4.55
C GLU A 233 -27.49 -12.27 3.05
N ALA A 234 -26.29 -12.59 2.56
CA ALA A 234 -26.09 -13.01 1.17
C ALA A 234 -26.86 -14.31 0.84
N ALA A 235 -26.82 -15.29 1.73
CA ALA A 235 -27.53 -16.55 1.56
C ALA A 235 -29.06 -16.32 1.51
N GLU A 236 -29.61 -15.47 2.38
CA GLU A 236 -31.03 -15.09 2.39
C GLU A 236 -31.44 -14.39 1.08
N VAL A 237 -30.66 -13.42 0.61
CA VAL A 237 -30.96 -12.68 -0.64
C VAL A 237 -30.92 -13.63 -1.84
N ILE A 238 -29.92 -14.51 -1.92
CA ILE A 238 -29.79 -15.48 -3.01
C ILE A 238 -30.94 -16.48 -2.96
N GLY A 239 -31.23 -17.03 -1.77
CA GLY A 239 -32.32 -17.99 -1.58
C GLY A 239 -33.67 -17.42 -2.01
N ALA A 240 -34.01 -16.22 -1.55
CA ALA A 240 -35.22 -15.52 -1.95
C ALA A 240 -35.29 -15.18 -3.45
N ALA A 241 -34.16 -14.89 -4.08
CA ALA A 241 -34.12 -14.64 -5.52
C ALA A 241 -34.40 -15.95 -6.33
N ILE A 242 -33.79 -17.05 -5.90
CA ILE A 242 -34.00 -18.37 -6.52
C ILE A 242 -35.48 -18.82 -6.34
N GLU A 243 -36.01 -18.70 -5.11
CA GLU A 243 -37.41 -19.08 -4.82
C GLU A 243 -38.39 -18.31 -5.72
N ARG A 244 -38.18 -16.98 -5.87
CA ARG A 244 -39.03 -16.16 -6.77
C ARG A 244 -38.92 -16.58 -8.25
N ALA A 245 -37.76 -17.08 -8.67
CA ALA A 245 -37.57 -17.54 -10.05
C ALA A 245 -38.17 -18.92 -10.31
N MET A 246 -38.51 -19.66 -9.25
CA MET A 246 -39.11 -21.01 -9.33
C MET A 246 -40.66 -20.97 -9.27
N LEU A 247 -41.26 -19.85 -8.91
CA LEU A 247 -42.70 -19.61 -8.88
C LEU A 247 -43.18 -18.96 -10.18
#